data_50b7b1c08ecedf7a4537fb8359af1f0e
#
_entry.id   50b7b1c08ecedf7a4537fb8359af1f0e
#
_cell.length_a   1.000
_cell.length_b   1.000
_cell.length_c   1.000
_cell.angle_alpha   90.00
_cell.angle_beta   90.00
_cell.angle_gamma   90.00
#
_symmetry.space_group_name_H-M   'P 1'
#
loop_
_entity.id
_entity.type
_entity.pdbx_description
1 polymer ?
#
loop_
_entity_poly.entity_id
_entity_poly.type
_entity_poly.pdbx_seq_one_letter_code
_entity_poly.pdbx_strand_id
1 'polypeptide(L)'
;MNKKKNKKMPINVAINGFGRIGRLTLRALTERIDEPIEIIAINDLADIDSIIHLLKYDSVHQEFNGSITKTNDSILIQDKHIRISSLTDPSQLPWRELDIDIVIESTGIFTDKVKASKHINAGAKKVLISAPSSDADITVVYGVNHNDIDKTNHNIISNGSCTTNCLAPL
;
A
#
# COMPACT_ATOMS: atom_id res chain seq x y z
N MET A 1 -33.12 15.48 -14.38
CA MET A 1 -33.03 14.68 -13.15
C MET A 1 -31.57 14.31 -12.91
N ASN A 2 -30.88 15.05 -12.02
CA ASN A 2 -29.48 14.81 -11.67
C ASN A 2 -29.40 13.55 -10.79
N LYS A 3 -28.92 12.44 -11.32
CA LYS A 3 -28.51 11.30 -10.50
C LYS A 3 -27.27 11.73 -9.71
N LYS A 4 -27.45 12.09 -8.42
CA LYS A 4 -26.34 12.15 -7.46
C LYS A 4 -25.67 10.77 -7.48
N LYS A 5 -24.50 10.64 -8.14
CA LYS A 5 -23.61 9.48 -7.94
C LYS A 5 -23.32 9.45 -6.44
N ASN A 6 -23.77 8.43 -5.73
CA ASN A 6 -23.32 8.15 -4.37
C ASN A 6 -21.80 8.00 -4.44
N LYS A 7 -21.07 9.04 -4.03
CA LYS A 7 -19.61 9.02 -3.98
C LYS A 7 -19.25 8.04 -2.85
N LYS A 8 -18.81 6.85 -3.23
CA LYS A 8 -18.28 5.86 -2.29
C LYS A 8 -17.13 6.53 -1.52
N MET A 9 -17.10 6.41 -0.20
CA MET A 9 -15.96 6.91 0.58
C MET A 9 -14.70 6.21 0.10
N PRO A 10 -13.58 6.93 -0.06
CA PRO A 10 -12.33 6.31 -0.49
C PRO A 10 -11.82 5.33 0.57
N ILE A 11 -11.10 4.33 0.13
CA ILE A 11 -10.35 3.40 0.98
C ILE A 11 -8.99 4.04 1.24
N ASN A 12 -8.70 4.32 2.50
CA ASN A 12 -7.43 4.91 2.93
C ASN A 12 -6.34 3.84 3.00
N VAL A 13 -5.30 4.01 2.21
CA VAL A 13 -4.20 3.04 2.11
C VAL A 13 -2.90 3.68 2.58
N ALA A 14 -2.13 2.93 3.37
CA ALA A 14 -0.74 3.25 3.67
C ALA A 14 0.20 2.22 3.04
N ILE A 15 1.42 2.64 2.72
CA ILE A 15 2.48 1.77 2.20
C ILE A 15 3.60 1.74 3.24
N ASN A 16 3.94 0.55 3.73
CA ASN A 16 5.12 0.32 4.55
C ASN A 16 6.22 -0.35 3.72
N GLY A 17 7.33 0.35 3.51
CA GLY A 17 8.38 -0.02 2.57
C GLY A 17 8.14 0.56 1.18
N PHE A 18 8.86 1.61 0.84
CA PHE A 18 8.73 2.30 -0.45
C PHE A 18 9.83 1.90 -1.42
N GLY A 19 10.14 0.60 -1.41
CA GLY A 19 10.98 -0.07 -2.39
C GLY A 19 10.33 -0.13 -3.76
N ARG A 20 10.78 -1.06 -4.61
CA ARG A 20 10.23 -1.19 -5.96
C ARG A 20 8.73 -1.46 -5.96
N ILE A 21 8.25 -2.39 -5.13
CA ILE A 21 6.83 -2.75 -5.08
C ILE A 21 5.97 -1.58 -4.59
N GLY A 22 6.34 -0.94 -3.47
CA GLY A 22 5.60 0.19 -2.93
C GLY A 22 5.49 1.35 -3.94
N ARG A 23 6.59 1.70 -4.60
CA ARG A 23 6.61 2.76 -5.63
C ARG A 23 5.74 2.44 -6.84
N LEU A 24 5.83 1.22 -7.37
CA LEU A 24 5.02 0.82 -8.53
C LEU A 24 3.54 0.71 -8.18
N THR A 25 3.21 0.31 -6.96
CA THR A 25 1.82 0.32 -6.48
C THR A 25 1.26 1.74 -6.44
N LEU A 26 2.02 2.70 -5.91
CA LEU A 26 1.60 4.11 -5.93
C LEU A 26 1.40 4.60 -7.37
N ARG A 27 2.36 4.37 -8.27
CA ARG A 27 2.25 4.76 -9.69
C ARG A 27 0.98 4.17 -10.33
N ALA A 28 0.74 2.88 -10.16
CA ALA A 28 -0.43 2.22 -10.72
C ALA A 28 -1.76 2.79 -10.19
N LEU A 29 -1.80 3.18 -8.91
CA LEU A 29 -3.00 3.78 -8.31
C LEU A 29 -3.21 5.23 -8.75
N THR A 30 -2.14 5.99 -9.01
CA THR A 30 -2.26 7.36 -9.53
C THR A 30 -2.79 7.41 -10.97
N GLU A 31 -2.62 6.34 -11.74
CA GLU A 31 -3.15 6.20 -13.10
C GLU A 31 -4.63 5.79 -13.11
N ARG A 32 -5.17 5.29 -12.01
CA ARG A 32 -6.57 4.79 -11.87
C ARG A 32 -7.45 5.80 -11.16
N ILE A 33 -7.80 6.87 -11.85
CA ILE A 33 -8.52 8.02 -11.30
C ILE A 33 -9.93 7.64 -10.78
N ASP A 34 -10.55 6.60 -11.34
CA ASP A 34 -11.93 6.21 -11.01
C ASP A 34 -12.03 5.23 -9.82
N GLU A 35 -10.92 4.74 -9.30
CA GLU A 35 -10.93 3.84 -8.14
C GLU A 35 -11.04 4.62 -6.83
N PRO A 36 -11.92 4.22 -5.91
CA PRO A 36 -12.08 4.88 -4.63
C PRO A 36 -10.97 4.46 -3.64
N ILE A 37 -9.70 4.61 -4.05
CA ILE A 37 -8.52 4.25 -3.25
C ILE A 37 -7.62 5.47 -3.17
N GLU A 38 -7.20 5.82 -1.95
CA GLU A 38 -6.29 6.94 -1.71
C GLU A 38 -5.08 6.49 -0.89
N ILE A 39 -3.88 6.79 -1.39
CA ILE A 39 -2.66 6.63 -0.59
C ILE A 39 -2.53 7.84 0.32
N ILE A 40 -2.60 7.59 1.63
CA ILE A 40 -2.58 8.62 2.67
C ILE A 40 -1.20 8.77 3.28
N ALA A 41 -0.45 7.67 3.41
CA ALA A 41 0.85 7.68 4.05
C ALA A 41 1.81 6.65 3.45
N ILE A 42 3.09 6.97 3.59
CA ILE A 42 4.21 6.07 3.27
C ILE A 42 5.14 6.06 4.48
N ASN A 43 5.60 4.88 4.87
CA ASN A 43 6.71 4.71 5.81
C ASN A 43 7.89 4.05 5.11
N ASP A 44 9.03 4.72 5.14
CA ASP A 44 10.30 4.16 4.64
C ASP A 44 11.48 4.78 5.40
N LEU A 45 12.58 4.05 5.53
CA LEU A 45 13.76 4.52 6.23
C LEU A 45 14.68 5.41 5.38
N ALA A 46 14.43 5.46 4.08
CA ALA A 46 15.13 6.37 3.18
C ALA A 46 14.70 7.83 3.44
N ASP A 47 15.58 8.76 3.14
CA ASP A 47 15.25 10.19 3.18
C ASP A 47 14.25 10.57 2.08
N ILE A 48 13.51 11.65 2.33
CA ILE A 48 12.42 12.09 1.46
C ILE A 48 12.90 12.46 0.04
N ASP A 49 14.11 12.95 -0.11
CA ASP A 49 14.65 13.33 -1.42
C ASP A 49 14.97 12.08 -2.25
N SER A 50 15.51 11.05 -1.61
CA SER A 50 15.70 9.72 -2.22
C SER A 50 14.36 9.09 -2.61
N ILE A 51 13.34 9.17 -1.75
CA ILE A 51 11.98 8.70 -2.03
C ILE A 51 11.43 9.38 -3.29
N ILE A 52 11.50 10.70 -3.37
CA ILE A 52 11.03 11.48 -4.51
C ILE A 52 11.79 11.13 -5.78
N HIS A 53 13.14 11.07 -5.70
CA HIS A 53 13.98 10.75 -6.86
C HIS A 53 13.64 9.36 -7.43
N LEU A 54 13.56 8.36 -6.58
CA LEU A 54 13.26 6.99 -6.99
C LEU A 54 11.80 6.81 -7.45
N LEU A 55 10.87 7.61 -6.96
CA LEU A 55 9.51 7.63 -7.47
C LEU A 55 9.45 8.27 -8.85
N LYS A 56 10.21 9.37 -9.04
CA LYS A 56 10.21 10.12 -10.29
C LYS A 56 10.86 9.34 -11.44
N TYR A 57 11.98 8.69 -11.17
CA TYR A 57 12.77 8.01 -12.21
C TYR A 57 12.79 6.50 -11.99
N ASP A 58 12.30 5.77 -12.97
CA ASP A 58 12.33 4.31 -13.00
C ASP A 58 12.91 3.82 -14.32
N SER A 59 13.87 2.90 -14.28
CA SER A 59 14.56 2.42 -15.48
C SER A 59 13.68 1.57 -16.40
N VAL A 60 12.58 1.01 -15.90
CA VAL A 60 11.62 0.20 -16.67
C VAL A 60 10.38 1.03 -17.05
N HIS A 61 9.80 1.71 -16.06
CA HIS A 61 8.54 2.45 -16.21
C HIS A 61 8.73 3.93 -16.59
N GLN A 62 9.96 4.33 -16.87
CA GLN A 62 10.32 5.69 -17.28
C GLN A 62 10.01 6.77 -16.21
N GLU A 63 10.04 8.03 -16.61
CA GLU A 63 9.73 9.14 -15.72
C GLU A 63 8.25 9.13 -15.31
N PHE A 64 7.99 9.40 -14.02
CA PHE A 64 6.63 9.50 -13.49
C PHE A 64 5.89 10.69 -14.14
N ASN A 65 4.74 10.39 -14.72
CA ASN A 65 3.91 11.40 -15.37
C ASN A 65 3.01 12.09 -14.34
N GLY A 66 3.55 13.05 -13.63
CA GLY A 66 2.82 13.84 -12.65
C GLY A 66 3.73 14.76 -11.85
N SER A 67 3.14 15.78 -11.22
CA SER A 67 3.88 16.68 -10.33
C SER A 67 4.16 15.99 -9.00
N ILE A 68 5.39 16.12 -8.51
CA ILE A 68 5.78 15.70 -7.17
C ILE A 68 6.43 16.89 -6.49
N THR A 69 5.89 17.33 -5.37
CA THR A 69 6.43 18.45 -4.60
C THR A 69 6.70 18.00 -3.17
N LYS A 70 7.88 18.31 -2.66
CA LYS A 70 8.26 18.07 -1.27
C LYS A 70 7.63 19.12 -0.37
N THR A 71 7.12 18.68 0.78
CA THR A 71 6.79 19.54 1.92
C THR A 71 7.64 19.11 3.14
N ASN A 72 7.37 19.64 4.33
CA ASN A 72 8.22 19.34 5.51
C ASN A 72 8.21 17.84 5.89
N ASP A 73 7.01 17.23 5.94
CA ASP A 73 6.77 15.87 6.41
C ASP A 73 5.92 15.04 5.44
N SER A 74 5.71 15.55 4.24
CA SER A 74 4.86 14.92 3.23
C SER A 74 5.35 15.18 1.81
N ILE A 75 4.81 14.45 0.87
CA ILE A 75 4.91 14.73 -0.55
C ILE A 75 3.54 15.04 -1.11
N LEU A 76 3.48 15.99 -2.02
CA LEU A 76 2.29 16.32 -2.79
C LEU A 76 2.41 15.68 -4.16
N ILE A 77 1.49 14.80 -4.51
CA ILE A 77 1.42 14.14 -5.82
C ILE A 77 0.07 14.44 -6.43
N GLN A 78 0.05 15.15 -7.56
CA GLN A 78 -1.21 15.50 -8.25
C GLN A 78 -2.25 16.08 -7.28
N ASP A 79 -1.85 17.03 -6.45
CA ASP A 79 -2.67 17.70 -5.42
C ASP A 79 -3.13 16.83 -4.24
N LYS A 80 -2.63 15.58 -4.12
CA LYS A 80 -2.86 14.71 -2.96
C LYS A 80 -1.67 14.75 -2.02
N HIS A 81 -1.93 15.08 -0.75
CA HIS A 81 -0.92 15.02 0.29
C HIS A 81 -0.72 13.59 0.78
N ILE A 82 0.52 13.12 0.78
CA ILE A 82 0.92 11.81 1.29
C ILE A 82 1.93 12.02 2.41
N ARG A 83 1.55 11.67 3.64
CA ARG A 83 2.43 11.80 4.81
C ARG A 83 3.60 10.81 4.72
N ILE A 84 4.80 11.27 5.03
CA ILE A 84 6.01 10.45 5.09
C ILE A 84 6.40 10.21 6.54
N SER A 85 6.67 8.96 6.88
CA SER A 85 7.21 8.53 8.17
C SER A 85 8.48 7.75 7.96
N SER A 86 9.36 7.72 8.97
CA SER A 86 10.63 6.95 8.96
C SER A 86 10.78 6.21 10.28
N LEU A 87 9.90 5.23 10.52
CA LEU A 87 9.88 4.45 11.76
C LEU A 87 10.19 2.98 11.46
N THR A 88 11.04 2.39 12.29
CA THR A 88 11.45 0.99 12.19
C THR A 88 10.42 0.02 12.76
N ASP A 89 9.65 0.45 13.77
CA ASP A 89 8.63 -0.38 14.40
C ASP A 89 7.23 0.00 13.91
N PRO A 90 6.54 -0.89 13.19
CA PRO A 90 5.20 -0.62 12.67
C PRO A 90 4.15 -0.30 13.74
N SER A 91 4.35 -0.74 14.98
CA SER A 91 3.40 -0.45 16.07
C SER A 91 3.34 1.03 16.47
N GLN A 92 4.35 1.81 16.08
CA GLN A 92 4.43 3.24 16.35
C GLN A 92 3.91 4.11 15.22
N LEU A 93 3.50 3.51 14.12
CA LEU A 93 2.99 4.22 12.94
C LEU A 93 1.60 4.82 13.22
N PRO A 94 1.28 5.99 12.67
CA PRO A 94 0.07 6.74 13.02
C PRO A 94 -1.18 6.23 12.26
N TRP A 95 -1.35 4.92 12.09
CA TRP A 95 -2.41 4.36 11.26
C TRP A 95 -3.80 4.67 11.80
N ARG A 96 -3.96 4.70 13.13
CA ARG A 96 -5.24 5.07 13.77
C ARG A 96 -5.60 6.52 13.56
N GLU A 97 -4.61 7.43 13.71
CA GLU A 97 -4.79 8.87 13.50
C GLU A 97 -5.20 9.18 12.05
N LEU A 98 -4.63 8.43 11.10
CA LEU A 98 -4.85 8.61 9.66
C LEU A 98 -6.04 7.80 9.12
N ASP A 99 -6.79 7.10 10.00
CA ASP A 99 -7.91 6.20 9.63
C ASP A 99 -7.55 5.25 8.46
N ILE A 100 -6.41 4.54 8.59
CA ILE A 100 -5.93 3.65 7.54
C ILE A 100 -6.78 2.37 7.49
N ASP A 101 -7.39 2.13 6.35
CA ASP A 101 -8.14 0.89 6.09
C ASP A 101 -7.22 -0.28 5.77
N ILE A 102 -6.23 -0.05 4.90
CA ILE A 102 -5.33 -1.12 4.44
C ILE A 102 -3.88 -0.63 4.46
N VAL A 103 -3.00 -1.42 5.07
CA VAL A 103 -1.55 -1.26 4.91
C VAL A 103 -1.05 -2.23 3.86
N ILE A 104 -0.35 -1.72 2.85
CA ILE A 104 0.45 -2.53 1.94
C ILE A 104 1.83 -2.71 2.56
N GLU A 105 2.09 -3.91 3.06
CA GLU A 105 3.39 -4.28 3.64
C GLU A 105 4.32 -4.76 2.53
N SER A 106 5.29 -3.93 2.19
CA SER A 106 6.23 -4.18 1.08
C SER A 106 7.71 -4.01 1.46
N THR A 107 8.03 -4.12 2.77
CA THR A 107 9.42 -4.14 3.23
C THR A 107 10.12 -5.48 3.03
N GLY A 108 9.36 -6.58 2.95
CA GLY A 108 9.87 -7.94 2.97
C GLY A 108 10.33 -8.43 4.35
N ILE A 109 10.14 -7.64 5.42
CA ILE A 109 10.58 -7.95 6.79
C ILE A 109 9.42 -8.47 7.65
N PHE A 110 8.23 -7.88 7.53
CA PHE A 110 7.05 -8.20 8.35
C PHE A 110 6.12 -9.14 7.59
N THR A 111 6.64 -10.32 7.23
CA THR A 111 5.95 -11.28 6.35
C THR A 111 5.18 -12.37 7.09
N ASP A 112 5.39 -12.54 8.39
CA ASP A 112 4.61 -13.44 9.23
C ASP A 112 3.48 -12.70 9.96
N LYS A 113 2.47 -13.47 10.41
CA LYS A 113 1.26 -12.93 11.05
C LYS A 113 1.56 -12.10 12.30
N VAL A 114 2.51 -12.56 13.12
CA VAL A 114 2.88 -11.85 14.37
C VAL A 114 3.46 -10.48 14.05
N LYS A 115 4.39 -10.41 13.11
CA LYS A 115 5.01 -9.14 12.72
C LYS A 115 4.03 -8.23 12.00
N ALA A 116 3.24 -8.74 11.05
CA ALA A 116 2.25 -7.98 10.31
C ALA A 116 1.14 -7.44 11.23
N SER A 117 0.78 -8.15 12.31
CA SER A 117 -0.21 -7.69 13.30
C SER A 117 0.19 -6.38 13.99
N LYS A 118 1.45 -5.98 13.97
CA LYS A 118 1.88 -4.68 14.48
C LYS A 118 1.16 -3.52 13.79
N HIS A 119 0.87 -3.64 12.50
CA HIS A 119 0.08 -2.64 11.77
C HIS A 119 -1.38 -2.58 12.25
N ILE A 120 -1.98 -3.74 12.54
CA ILE A 120 -3.33 -3.80 13.12
C ILE A 120 -3.35 -3.14 14.50
N ASN A 121 -2.34 -3.42 15.33
CA ASN A 121 -2.20 -2.80 16.66
C ASN A 121 -2.02 -1.28 16.57
N ALA A 122 -1.33 -0.80 15.54
CA ALA A 122 -1.18 0.62 15.22
C ALA A 122 -2.48 1.28 14.72
N GLY A 123 -3.50 0.49 14.37
CA GLY A 123 -4.83 0.98 14.00
C GLY A 123 -5.28 0.72 12.58
N ALA A 124 -4.49 0.07 11.75
CA ALA A 124 -4.94 -0.36 10.43
C ALA A 124 -6.02 -1.45 10.53
N LYS A 125 -6.99 -1.46 9.61
CA LYS A 125 -8.07 -2.46 9.61
C LYS A 125 -7.63 -3.77 8.96
N LYS A 126 -6.74 -3.70 7.96
CA LYS A 126 -6.19 -4.87 7.24
C LYS A 126 -4.74 -4.65 6.82
N VAL A 127 -4.04 -5.75 6.61
CA VAL A 127 -2.67 -5.76 6.06
C VAL A 127 -2.62 -6.65 4.82
N LEU A 128 -2.10 -6.10 3.74
CA LEU A 128 -1.78 -6.83 2.51
C LEU A 128 -0.26 -6.98 2.40
N ILE A 129 0.24 -8.18 2.61
CA ILE A 129 1.67 -8.51 2.51
C ILE A 129 2.00 -8.79 1.05
N SER A 130 2.95 -8.04 0.48
CA SER A 130 3.40 -8.20 -0.91
C SER A 130 4.45 -9.31 -1.10
N ALA A 131 4.43 -10.33 -0.23
CA ALA A 131 5.36 -11.44 -0.20
C ALA A 131 4.66 -12.71 0.29
N PRO A 132 5.24 -13.92 0.10
CA PRO A 132 4.73 -15.12 0.72
C PRO A 132 4.71 -14.99 2.25
N SER A 133 3.68 -15.55 2.86
CA SER A 133 3.54 -15.68 4.31
C SER A 133 3.20 -17.12 4.65
N SER A 134 3.82 -17.65 5.70
CA SER A 134 3.58 -19.02 6.15
C SER A 134 2.30 -19.17 6.97
N ASP A 135 1.77 -18.08 7.52
CA ASP A 135 0.73 -18.06 8.54
C ASP A 135 -0.26 -16.90 8.41
N ALA A 136 -0.28 -16.21 7.27
CA ALA A 136 -1.34 -15.22 6.96
C ALA A 136 -2.72 -15.88 7.02
N ASP A 137 -3.77 -15.09 7.24
CA ASP A 137 -5.15 -15.61 7.28
C ASP A 137 -5.53 -16.28 5.95
N ILE A 138 -5.03 -15.74 4.85
CA ILE A 138 -5.18 -16.30 3.50
C ILE A 138 -4.03 -15.84 2.60
N THR A 139 -3.60 -16.71 1.67
CA THR A 139 -2.75 -16.34 0.55
C THR A 139 -3.60 -16.27 -0.71
N VAL A 140 -3.51 -15.15 -1.44
CA VAL A 140 -4.39 -14.83 -2.56
C VAL A 140 -3.59 -14.51 -3.81
N VAL A 141 -4.03 -15.08 -4.94
CA VAL A 141 -3.61 -14.65 -6.28
C VAL A 141 -4.82 -14.08 -6.98
N TYR A 142 -4.70 -12.83 -7.45
CA TYR A 142 -5.78 -12.17 -8.17
C TYR A 142 -6.11 -12.92 -9.47
N GLY A 143 -7.39 -13.14 -9.72
CA GLY A 143 -7.87 -13.93 -10.86
C GLY A 143 -7.99 -15.43 -10.59
N VAL A 144 -7.32 -15.94 -9.53
CA VAL A 144 -7.35 -17.38 -9.18
C VAL A 144 -8.28 -17.63 -7.99
N ASN A 145 -7.96 -17.10 -6.82
CA ASN A 145 -8.73 -17.35 -5.60
C ASN A 145 -9.07 -16.07 -4.80
N HIS A 146 -9.04 -14.91 -5.43
CA HIS A 146 -9.32 -13.63 -4.75
C HIS A 146 -10.77 -13.54 -4.22
N ASN A 147 -11.69 -14.36 -4.74
CA ASN A 147 -13.06 -14.43 -4.25
C ASN A 147 -13.20 -15.17 -2.91
N ASP A 148 -12.16 -15.89 -2.48
CA ASP A 148 -12.15 -16.64 -1.22
C ASP A 148 -11.82 -15.72 -0.02
N ILE A 149 -11.59 -14.42 -0.26
CA ILE A 149 -11.35 -13.45 0.80
C ILE A 149 -12.61 -13.25 1.63
N ASP A 150 -12.57 -13.71 2.87
CA ASP A 150 -13.56 -13.34 3.87
C ASP A 150 -13.22 -11.96 4.46
N LYS A 151 -14.03 -10.97 4.09
CA LYS A 151 -13.80 -9.57 4.52
C LYS A 151 -13.92 -9.38 6.03
N THR A 152 -14.58 -10.29 6.74
CA THR A 152 -14.77 -10.22 8.19
C THR A 152 -13.62 -10.87 8.94
N ASN A 153 -13.15 -12.01 8.48
CA ASN A 153 -12.21 -12.86 9.22
C ASN A 153 -10.76 -12.74 8.73
N HIS A 154 -10.54 -12.40 7.44
CA HIS A 154 -9.20 -12.27 6.91
C HIS A 154 -8.69 -10.83 7.05
N ASN A 155 -7.83 -10.59 8.02
CA ASN A 155 -7.25 -9.27 8.30
C ASN A 155 -5.79 -9.16 7.83
N ILE A 156 -5.07 -10.28 7.78
CA ILE A 156 -3.69 -10.35 7.29
C ILE A 156 -3.69 -11.24 6.05
N ILE A 157 -3.50 -10.64 4.89
CA ILE A 157 -3.62 -11.27 3.58
C ILE A 157 -2.25 -11.26 2.91
N SER A 158 -1.79 -12.42 2.45
CA SER A 158 -0.59 -12.52 1.61
C SER A 158 -0.98 -12.49 0.13
N ASN A 159 -0.29 -11.70 -0.68
CA ASN A 159 -0.43 -11.73 -2.14
C ASN A 159 0.47 -12.80 -2.81
N GLY A 160 1.09 -13.69 -2.02
CA GLY A 160 2.00 -14.69 -2.53
C GLY A 160 3.31 -14.10 -3.09
N SER A 161 4.07 -14.91 -3.81
CA SER A 161 5.30 -14.48 -4.48
C SER A 161 5.05 -13.97 -5.90
N CYS A 162 6.03 -13.26 -6.47
CA CYS A 162 6.01 -12.88 -7.89
C CYS A 162 5.91 -14.12 -8.80
N THR A 163 6.61 -15.19 -8.49
CA THR A 163 6.53 -16.46 -9.23
C THR A 163 5.17 -17.14 -9.09
N THR A 164 4.56 -17.09 -7.90
CA THR A 164 3.20 -17.62 -7.70
C THR A 164 2.18 -16.84 -8.53
N ASN A 165 2.26 -15.50 -8.55
CA ASN A 165 1.37 -14.65 -9.35
C ASN A 165 1.57 -14.84 -10.86
N CYS A 166 2.77 -15.21 -11.28
CA CYS A 166 3.07 -15.53 -12.68
C CYS A 166 2.47 -16.88 -13.09
N LEU A 167 2.65 -17.92 -12.26
CA LEU A 167 2.36 -19.31 -12.64
C LEU A 167 0.92 -19.75 -12.34
N ALA A 168 0.34 -19.32 -11.22
CA ALA A 168 -0.97 -19.81 -10.79
C ALA A 168 -2.14 -19.47 -11.74
N PRO A 169 -2.13 -18.37 -12.52
CA PRO A 169 -3.18 -18.09 -13.50
C PRO A 169 -3.12 -18.93 -14.77
N LEU A 170 -1.98 -19.65 -15.04
CA LEU A 170 -1.80 -20.49 -16.23
C LEU A 170 -2.44 -21.86 -16.06
#